data_ef1be1df5c5c6168dc16dfae6b59bd61
#
_entry.id   ef1be1df5c5c6168dc16dfae6b59bd61
#
_cell.length_a   1.000
_cell.length_b   1.000
_cell.length_c   1.000
_cell.angle_alpha   90.00
_cell.angle_beta   90.00
_cell.angle_gamma   90.00
#
_symmetry.space_group_name_H-M   'P 1'
#
loop_
_entity.id
_entity.type
_entity.pdbx_description
1 polymer ?
#
loop_
_entity_poly.entity_id
_entity_poly.type
_entity_poly.pdbx_seq_one_letter_code
_entity_poly.pdbx_strand_id
1 'polypeptide(L)'
;MNGVHDMGGLQCFGPVHPEPHEPLFHAPWERHAMALTVAMGATGQWNIDQMRSARESLPPAQYLGMSYYQIWLKALQDMMVSRQLVTAHECREGQMSTPPVAGVRTLTRDAVDAALKRGSPAVRETSSQPVFTLGQRVRARLMHPSGHTRLPRYVRGHVGTIHLIQGFHVCPDISSRHRHQAPGPEADVGQWLYGVRFEGAELWGPQ
;
A
#
# COMPACT_ATOMS: atom_id res chain seq x y z
N MET A 1 -0.97 -9.95 5.57
CA MET A 1 -0.27 -10.89 4.68
C MET A 1 1.12 -11.17 5.25
N ASN A 2 1.64 -12.38 5.09
CA ASN A 2 2.99 -12.76 5.49
C ASN A 2 3.88 -12.84 4.23
N GLY A 3 4.19 -11.70 3.63
CA GLY A 3 5.00 -11.63 2.41
C GLY A 3 6.42 -11.17 2.67
N VAL A 4 7.27 -11.26 1.65
CA VAL A 4 8.68 -10.82 1.70
C VAL A 4 8.85 -9.32 1.86
N HIS A 5 7.82 -8.52 1.60
CA HIS A 5 7.80 -7.08 1.84
C HIS A 5 7.84 -6.71 3.32
N ASP A 6 7.44 -7.63 4.22
CA ASP A 6 7.44 -7.44 5.68
C ASP A 6 8.83 -7.83 6.23
N MET A 7 9.83 -6.98 5.95
CA MET A 7 11.24 -7.20 6.27
C MET A 7 11.62 -6.80 7.69
N GLY A 8 10.73 -6.12 8.43
CA GLY A 8 11.01 -5.68 9.80
C GLY A 8 11.35 -6.83 10.73
N GLY A 9 12.44 -6.69 11.49
CA GLY A 9 12.94 -7.72 12.40
C GLY A 9 13.67 -8.89 11.74
N LEU A 10 13.90 -8.86 10.41
CA LEU A 10 14.69 -9.88 9.72
C LEU A 10 16.17 -9.43 9.63
N GLN A 11 17.09 -10.34 9.96
CA GLN A 11 18.54 -10.05 9.97
C GLN A 11 19.26 -10.38 8.66
N CYS A 12 18.58 -11.05 7.72
CA CYS A 12 19.20 -11.58 6.49
C CYS A 12 19.53 -10.52 5.42
N PHE A 13 19.09 -9.28 5.59
CA PHE A 13 19.30 -8.21 4.59
C PHE A 13 20.52 -7.32 4.87
N GLY A 14 21.21 -7.53 5.99
CA GLY A 14 22.35 -6.72 6.40
C GLY A 14 21.96 -5.29 6.82
N PRO A 15 22.95 -4.41 7.03
CA PRO A 15 22.72 -3.01 7.41
C PRO A 15 22.13 -2.22 6.24
N VAL A 16 21.37 -1.17 6.58
CA VAL A 16 20.87 -0.21 5.59
C VAL A 16 22.03 0.71 5.16
N HIS A 17 22.28 0.78 3.87
CA HIS A 17 23.25 1.68 3.26
C HIS A 17 22.51 2.74 2.42
N PRO A 18 22.14 3.90 3.01
CA PRO A 18 21.52 4.98 2.25
C PRO A 18 22.43 5.46 1.11
N GLU A 19 21.89 5.68 -0.05
CA GLU A 19 22.63 6.25 -1.18
C GLU A 19 22.91 7.74 -0.90
N PRO A 20 24.19 8.19 -0.89
CA PRO A 20 24.52 9.60 -0.76
C PRO A 20 24.00 10.38 -1.98
N HIS A 21 23.25 11.46 -1.73
CA HIS A 21 22.68 12.30 -2.80
C HIS A 21 21.77 11.53 -3.77
N GLU A 22 20.99 10.59 -3.25
CA GLU A 22 20.05 9.79 -4.04
C GLU A 22 19.22 10.67 -4.98
N PRO A 23 19.25 10.43 -6.31
CA PRO A 23 18.44 11.17 -7.25
C PRO A 23 16.96 10.79 -7.10
N LEU A 24 16.07 11.72 -7.42
CA LEU A 24 14.62 11.45 -7.37
C LEU A 24 14.21 10.28 -8.28
N PHE A 25 14.92 10.11 -9.38
CA PHE A 25 14.78 8.99 -10.33
C PHE A 25 16.16 8.57 -10.85
N HIS A 26 16.49 7.30 -10.77
CA HIS A 26 17.77 6.75 -11.26
C HIS A 26 17.81 6.61 -12.79
N ALA A 27 16.64 6.56 -13.43
CA ALA A 27 16.54 6.45 -14.87
C ALA A 27 15.31 7.22 -15.42
N PRO A 28 15.37 7.70 -16.69
CA PRO A 28 14.27 8.47 -17.28
C PRO A 28 12.91 7.77 -17.28
N TRP A 29 12.87 6.45 -17.38
CA TRP A 29 11.63 5.67 -17.41
C TRP A 29 10.90 5.64 -16.05
N GLU A 30 11.60 5.84 -14.94
CA GLU A 30 11.01 5.79 -13.59
C GLU A 30 10.02 6.93 -13.37
N ARG A 31 10.28 8.13 -13.91
CA ARG A 31 9.32 9.24 -13.90
C ARG A 31 8.05 8.91 -14.66
N HIS A 32 8.16 8.16 -15.77
CA HIS A 32 7.00 7.72 -16.53
C HIS A 32 6.23 6.63 -15.76
N ALA A 33 6.92 5.73 -15.07
CA ALA A 33 6.30 4.73 -14.20
C ALA A 33 5.48 5.39 -13.08
N MET A 34 6.04 6.39 -12.43
CA MET A 34 5.32 7.17 -11.42
C MET A 34 4.12 7.91 -12.02
N ALA A 35 4.31 8.65 -13.12
CA ALA A 35 3.25 9.42 -13.76
C ALA A 35 2.10 8.52 -14.22
N LEU A 36 2.40 7.38 -14.83
CA LEU A 36 1.41 6.39 -15.26
C LEU A 36 0.64 5.80 -14.08
N THR A 37 1.35 5.47 -12.98
CA THR A 37 0.70 4.96 -11.76
C THR A 37 -0.27 5.98 -11.17
N VAL A 38 0.11 7.27 -11.12
CA VAL A 38 -0.76 8.35 -10.63
C VAL A 38 -1.96 8.54 -11.56
N ALA A 39 -1.74 8.61 -12.87
CA ALA A 39 -2.81 8.77 -13.85
C ALA A 39 -3.82 7.63 -13.79
N MET A 40 -3.34 6.40 -13.69
CA MET A 40 -4.20 5.22 -13.58
C MET A 40 -4.92 5.14 -12.22
N GLY A 41 -4.29 5.56 -11.14
CA GLY A 41 -4.94 5.70 -9.83
C GLY A 41 -6.09 6.71 -9.86
N ALA A 42 -5.95 7.80 -10.61
CA ALA A 42 -6.99 8.80 -10.77
C ALA A 42 -8.23 8.32 -11.55
N THR A 43 -8.14 7.18 -12.24
CA THR A 43 -9.30 6.55 -12.91
C THR A 43 -10.35 6.06 -11.93
N GLY A 44 -9.98 5.80 -10.66
CA GLY A 44 -10.86 5.25 -9.63
C GLY A 44 -11.10 3.74 -9.76
N GLN A 45 -10.37 3.06 -10.64
CA GLN A 45 -10.49 1.60 -10.81
C GLN A 45 -9.96 0.82 -9.61
N TRP A 46 -9.13 1.44 -8.79
CA TRP A 46 -8.63 0.93 -7.51
C TRP A 46 -8.31 2.06 -6.55
N ASN A 47 -8.21 1.75 -5.28
CA ASN A 47 -7.70 2.64 -4.25
C ASN A 47 -6.21 2.37 -3.96
N ILE A 48 -5.61 3.23 -3.11
CA ILE A 48 -4.18 3.13 -2.77
C ILE A 48 -3.83 1.81 -2.07
N ASP A 49 -4.72 1.28 -1.23
CA ASP A 49 -4.45 0.05 -0.46
C ASP A 49 -4.55 -1.19 -1.35
N GLN A 50 -5.46 -1.20 -2.33
CA GLN A 50 -5.50 -2.24 -3.36
C GLN A 50 -4.21 -2.25 -4.19
N MET A 51 -3.68 -1.08 -4.56
CA MET A 51 -2.41 -0.99 -5.29
C MET A 51 -1.22 -1.42 -4.43
N ARG A 52 -1.19 -1.06 -3.13
CA ARG A 52 -0.19 -1.57 -2.19
C ARG A 52 -0.26 -3.08 -2.06
N SER A 53 -1.46 -3.62 -1.85
CA SER A 53 -1.69 -5.06 -1.80
C SER A 53 -1.21 -5.78 -3.06
N ALA A 54 -1.40 -5.19 -4.24
CA ALA A 54 -0.92 -5.75 -5.50
C ALA A 54 0.61 -5.84 -5.55
N ARG A 55 1.32 -4.78 -5.14
CA ARG A 55 2.79 -4.76 -5.04
C ARG A 55 3.31 -5.81 -4.06
N GLU A 56 2.72 -5.87 -2.87
CA GLU A 56 3.09 -6.80 -1.80
C GLU A 56 2.76 -8.27 -2.13
N SER A 57 1.91 -8.50 -3.13
CA SER A 57 1.50 -9.84 -3.57
C SER A 57 2.33 -10.39 -4.73
N LEU A 58 3.32 -9.65 -5.20
CA LEU A 58 4.23 -10.15 -6.22
C LEU A 58 4.97 -11.41 -5.72
N PRO A 59 5.28 -12.36 -6.61
CA PRO A 59 6.09 -13.50 -6.24
C PRO A 59 7.39 -13.08 -5.54
N PRO A 60 7.84 -13.78 -4.48
CA PRO A 60 8.99 -13.39 -3.68
C PRO A 60 10.25 -13.05 -4.49
N ALA A 61 10.60 -13.87 -5.47
CA ALA A 61 11.76 -13.64 -6.31
C ALA A 61 11.64 -12.36 -7.14
N GLN A 62 10.45 -12.03 -7.62
CA GLN A 62 10.20 -10.80 -8.36
C GLN A 62 10.30 -9.58 -7.43
N TYR A 63 9.62 -9.64 -6.27
CA TYR A 63 9.63 -8.53 -5.32
C TYR A 63 11.05 -8.18 -4.85
N LEU A 64 11.87 -9.19 -4.52
CA LEU A 64 13.24 -8.99 -4.03
C LEU A 64 14.24 -8.66 -5.14
N GLY A 65 14.00 -9.09 -6.38
CA GLY A 65 14.90 -8.87 -7.51
C GLY A 65 14.62 -7.64 -8.35
N MET A 66 13.49 -6.94 -8.10
CA MET A 66 13.10 -5.76 -8.87
C MET A 66 13.48 -4.47 -8.14
N SER A 67 13.80 -3.42 -8.89
CA SER A 67 13.91 -2.06 -8.36
C SER A 67 12.53 -1.51 -7.95
N TYR A 68 12.52 -0.42 -7.17
CA TYR A 68 11.31 0.22 -6.65
C TYR A 68 10.25 0.47 -7.75
N TYR A 69 10.64 1.12 -8.84
CA TYR A 69 9.71 1.41 -9.93
C TYR A 69 9.39 0.21 -10.83
N GLN A 70 10.24 -0.82 -10.87
CA GLN A 70 9.89 -2.08 -11.52
C GLN A 70 8.76 -2.80 -10.79
N ILE A 71 8.80 -2.82 -9.44
CA ILE A 71 7.70 -3.32 -8.60
C ILE A 71 6.41 -2.53 -8.89
N TRP A 72 6.49 -1.21 -9.01
CA TRP A 72 5.33 -0.36 -9.32
C TRP A 72 4.71 -0.69 -10.67
N LEU A 73 5.54 -0.76 -11.72
CA LEU A 73 5.06 -1.09 -13.08
C LEU A 73 4.46 -2.49 -13.16
N LYS A 74 5.13 -3.48 -12.55
CA LYS A 74 4.62 -4.85 -12.56
C LYS A 74 3.26 -4.96 -11.90
N ALA A 75 3.11 -4.37 -10.72
CA ALA A 75 1.82 -4.35 -10.02
C ALA A 75 0.76 -3.57 -10.81
N LEU A 76 1.13 -2.44 -11.41
CA LEU A 76 0.23 -1.66 -12.26
C LEU A 76 -0.26 -2.48 -13.46
N GLN A 77 0.65 -3.15 -14.17
CA GLN A 77 0.31 -4.03 -15.28
C GLN A 77 -0.67 -5.12 -14.86
N ASP A 78 -0.40 -5.80 -13.74
CA ASP A 78 -1.26 -6.87 -13.24
C ASP A 78 -2.66 -6.34 -12.85
N MET A 79 -2.72 -5.15 -12.25
CA MET A 79 -3.98 -4.48 -11.93
C MET A 79 -4.75 -4.09 -13.20
N MET A 80 -4.09 -3.54 -14.21
CA MET A 80 -4.75 -3.16 -15.47
C MET A 80 -5.29 -4.38 -16.20
N VAL A 81 -4.53 -5.48 -16.25
CA VAL A 81 -4.99 -6.75 -16.86
C VAL A 81 -6.16 -7.33 -16.06
N SER A 82 -6.08 -7.38 -14.74
CA SER A 82 -7.16 -7.92 -13.89
C SER A 82 -8.45 -7.11 -13.96
N ARG A 83 -8.37 -5.81 -14.31
CA ARG A 83 -9.52 -4.93 -14.55
C ARG A 83 -9.97 -4.89 -15.99
N GLN A 84 -9.35 -5.68 -16.85
CA GLN A 84 -9.65 -5.71 -18.28
C GLN A 84 -9.47 -4.34 -18.99
N LEU A 85 -8.62 -3.48 -18.43
CA LEU A 85 -8.27 -2.20 -19.04
C LEU A 85 -7.30 -2.39 -20.22
N VAL A 86 -6.50 -3.43 -20.12
CA VAL A 86 -5.61 -3.94 -21.18
C VAL A 86 -5.57 -5.46 -21.12
N THR A 87 -5.20 -6.08 -22.22
CA THR A 87 -4.97 -7.53 -22.27
C THR A 87 -3.52 -7.88 -21.96
N ALA A 88 -3.26 -9.11 -21.52
CA ALA A 88 -1.90 -9.60 -21.33
C ALA A 88 -1.13 -9.67 -22.68
N HIS A 89 -1.81 -9.81 -23.80
CA HIS A 89 -1.21 -9.76 -25.14
C HIS A 89 -0.69 -8.34 -25.45
N GLU A 90 -1.55 -7.32 -25.29
CA GLU A 90 -1.18 -5.93 -25.50
C GLU A 90 0.02 -5.50 -24.64
N CYS A 91 0.07 -5.96 -23.36
CA CYS A 91 1.20 -5.70 -22.49
C CYS A 91 2.53 -6.31 -23.01
N ARG A 92 2.47 -7.48 -23.66
CA ARG A 92 3.67 -8.13 -24.24
C ARG A 92 4.10 -7.44 -25.52
N GLU A 93 3.17 -7.12 -26.39
CA GLU A 93 3.46 -6.52 -27.71
C GLU A 93 3.72 -5.00 -27.63
N GLY A 94 3.33 -4.35 -26.51
CA GLY A 94 3.46 -2.90 -26.37
C GLY A 94 2.53 -2.10 -27.30
N GLN A 95 1.48 -2.74 -27.82
CA GLN A 95 0.53 -2.15 -28.76
C GLN A 95 -0.90 -2.47 -28.36
N MET A 96 -1.79 -1.48 -28.45
CA MET A 96 -3.22 -1.70 -28.28
C MET A 96 -3.79 -2.47 -29.47
N SER A 97 -4.54 -3.52 -29.18
CA SER A 97 -5.26 -4.34 -30.16
C SER A 97 -6.78 -4.36 -29.93
N THR A 98 -7.21 -3.84 -28.77
CA THR A 98 -8.63 -3.75 -28.40
C THR A 98 -9.05 -2.28 -28.24
N PRO A 99 -10.33 -1.95 -28.47
CA PRO A 99 -10.83 -0.60 -28.21
C PRO A 99 -10.68 -0.23 -26.73
N PRO A 100 -10.44 1.07 -26.40
CA PRO A 100 -10.43 1.51 -25.01
C PRO A 100 -11.72 1.18 -24.28
N VAL A 101 -11.60 0.81 -23.00
CA VAL A 101 -12.78 0.52 -22.15
C VAL A 101 -13.58 1.81 -21.95
N ALA A 102 -14.86 1.75 -22.32
CA ALA A 102 -15.76 2.91 -22.22
C ALA A 102 -16.01 3.30 -20.76
N GLY A 103 -16.20 4.60 -20.49
CA GLY A 103 -16.58 5.12 -19.18
C GLY A 103 -15.43 5.20 -18.15
N VAL A 104 -14.21 4.85 -18.52
CA VAL A 104 -13.05 5.04 -17.63
C VAL A 104 -12.70 6.53 -17.56
N ARG A 105 -12.71 7.07 -16.34
CA ARG A 105 -12.33 8.47 -16.10
C ARG A 105 -10.85 8.68 -16.40
N THR A 106 -10.52 9.73 -17.12
CA THR A 106 -9.14 10.12 -17.43
C THR A 106 -8.72 11.34 -16.62
N LEU A 107 -7.46 11.40 -16.21
CA LEU A 107 -6.86 12.57 -15.61
C LEU A 107 -6.31 13.46 -16.74
N THR A 108 -6.98 14.60 -16.99
CA THR A 108 -6.50 15.56 -17.97
C THR A 108 -5.31 16.37 -17.42
N ARG A 109 -4.46 16.88 -18.31
CA ARG A 109 -3.28 17.68 -17.94
C ARG A 109 -3.63 18.81 -16.96
N ASP A 110 -4.68 19.55 -17.24
CA ASP A 110 -5.07 20.73 -16.45
C ASP A 110 -5.63 20.35 -15.06
N ALA A 111 -6.07 19.10 -14.88
CA ALA A 111 -6.58 18.60 -13.61
C ALA A 111 -5.50 17.97 -12.72
N VAL A 112 -4.26 17.77 -13.20
CA VAL A 112 -3.19 17.07 -12.45
C VAL A 112 -2.89 17.78 -11.14
N ASP A 113 -2.65 19.08 -11.17
CA ASP A 113 -2.28 19.88 -9.99
C ASP A 113 -3.36 19.80 -8.90
N ALA A 114 -4.62 19.97 -9.29
CA ALA A 114 -5.75 19.89 -8.38
C ALA A 114 -5.93 18.47 -7.81
N ALA A 115 -5.71 17.45 -8.63
CA ALA A 115 -5.80 16.04 -8.20
C ALA A 115 -4.70 15.70 -7.18
N LEU A 116 -3.46 16.12 -7.43
CA LEU A 116 -2.33 15.89 -6.53
C LEU A 116 -2.49 16.65 -5.20
N LYS A 117 -2.95 17.91 -5.23
CA LYS A 117 -3.21 18.72 -4.03
C LYS A 117 -4.34 18.14 -3.17
N ARG A 118 -5.41 17.67 -3.80
CA ARG A 118 -6.53 17.02 -3.10
C ARG A 118 -6.10 15.71 -2.44
N GLY A 119 -5.24 14.94 -3.11
CA GLY A 119 -4.83 13.62 -2.65
C GLY A 119 -6.00 12.66 -2.43
N SER A 120 -5.80 11.73 -1.50
CA SER A 120 -6.83 10.79 -1.02
C SER A 120 -6.75 10.71 0.51
N PRO A 121 -7.37 11.65 1.23
CA PRO A 121 -7.33 11.68 2.70
C PRO A 121 -7.85 10.38 3.31
N ALA A 122 -7.08 9.82 4.25
CA ALA A 122 -7.46 8.60 4.95
C ALA A 122 -8.35 8.87 6.19
N VAL A 123 -8.38 10.11 6.68
CA VAL A 123 -9.20 10.52 7.84
C VAL A 123 -10.68 10.42 7.49
N ARG A 124 -11.47 9.93 8.44
CA ARG A 124 -12.93 9.87 8.35
C ARG A 124 -13.56 10.50 9.60
N GLU A 125 -14.73 11.07 9.45
CA GLU A 125 -15.53 11.55 10.56
C GLU A 125 -16.17 10.38 11.31
N THR A 126 -16.30 10.51 12.63
CA THR A 126 -16.97 9.51 13.46
C THR A 126 -17.54 10.17 14.73
N SER A 127 -18.66 9.66 15.20
CA SER A 127 -19.22 9.96 16.53
C SER A 127 -18.73 8.98 17.61
N SER A 128 -18.04 7.90 17.23
CA SER A 128 -17.51 6.93 18.19
C SER A 128 -16.33 7.51 18.96
N GLN A 129 -16.13 7.02 20.18
CA GLN A 129 -14.97 7.38 21.00
C GLN A 129 -13.83 6.36 20.80
N PRO A 130 -12.56 6.78 21.01
CA PRO A 130 -11.45 5.84 21.00
C PRO A 130 -11.66 4.73 22.04
N VAL A 131 -11.35 3.50 21.63
CA VAL A 131 -11.47 2.32 22.53
C VAL A 131 -10.35 2.30 23.56
N PHE A 132 -9.15 2.77 23.19
CA PHE A 132 -7.95 2.78 24.03
C PHE A 132 -7.58 4.21 24.41
N THR A 133 -6.96 4.36 25.60
CA THR A 133 -6.50 5.65 26.13
C THR A 133 -4.96 5.74 26.11
N LEU A 134 -4.43 6.97 26.15
CA LEU A 134 -2.98 7.19 26.28
C LEU A 134 -2.43 6.49 27.53
N GLY A 135 -1.28 5.87 27.42
CA GLY A 135 -0.61 5.11 28.48
C GLY A 135 -1.19 3.70 28.71
N GLN A 136 -2.31 3.34 28.08
CA GLN A 136 -2.88 2.01 28.23
C GLN A 136 -1.99 0.95 27.58
N ARG A 137 -1.75 -0.17 28.30
CA ARG A 137 -1.08 -1.34 27.76
C ARG A 137 -2.01 -2.12 26.86
N VAL A 138 -1.54 -2.49 25.68
CA VAL A 138 -2.30 -3.27 24.68
C VAL A 138 -1.42 -4.37 24.12
N ARG A 139 -2.05 -5.46 23.69
CA ARG A 139 -1.37 -6.55 22.99
C ARG A 139 -1.74 -6.48 21.50
N ALA A 140 -0.72 -6.41 20.63
CA ALA A 140 -0.94 -6.57 19.20
C ALA A 140 -1.50 -7.97 18.91
N ARG A 141 -2.48 -8.04 18.03
CA ARG A 141 -3.09 -9.34 17.69
C ARG A 141 -2.05 -10.28 17.07
N LEU A 142 -2.02 -11.51 17.56
CA LEU A 142 -1.31 -12.60 16.89
C LEU A 142 -2.21 -13.12 15.76
N MET A 143 -1.98 -12.60 14.56
CA MET A 143 -2.80 -12.91 13.38
C MET A 143 -1.94 -13.10 12.13
N HIS A 144 -2.45 -13.92 11.21
CA HIS A 144 -1.78 -14.23 9.95
C HIS A 144 -2.79 -14.08 8.79
N PRO A 145 -3.21 -12.84 8.45
CA PRO A 145 -4.20 -12.64 7.41
C PRO A 145 -3.65 -13.06 6.05
N SER A 146 -4.51 -13.63 5.21
CA SER A 146 -4.18 -13.94 3.82
C SER A 146 -4.10 -12.69 2.93
N GLY A 147 -4.83 -11.63 3.30
CA GLY A 147 -4.87 -10.35 2.61
C GLY A 147 -3.85 -9.35 3.13
N HIS A 148 -3.93 -8.14 2.59
CA HIS A 148 -3.13 -7.00 3.00
C HIS A 148 -3.33 -6.66 4.49
N THR A 149 -2.26 -6.30 5.18
CA THR A 149 -2.28 -5.74 6.53
C THR A 149 -1.11 -4.80 6.73
N ARG A 150 -1.32 -3.79 7.59
CA ARG A 150 -0.28 -2.84 7.98
C ARG A 150 0.34 -3.16 9.35
N LEU A 151 -0.06 -4.29 9.98
CA LEU A 151 0.54 -4.76 11.22
C LEU A 151 1.77 -5.64 10.92
N PRO A 152 3.01 -5.16 11.17
CA PRO A 152 4.23 -5.92 10.91
C PRO A 152 4.27 -7.23 11.73
N ARG A 153 4.90 -8.27 11.19
CA ARG A 153 5.00 -9.57 11.89
C ARG A 153 5.70 -9.47 13.22
N TYR A 154 6.79 -8.70 13.29
CA TYR A 154 7.64 -8.66 14.49
C TYR A 154 6.95 -8.03 15.71
N VAL A 155 5.84 -7.32 15.57
CA VAL A 155 5.08 -6.78 16.71
C VAL A 155 3.88 -7.65 17.10
N ARG A 156 3.50 -8.65 16.29
CA ARG A 156 2.31 -9.47 16.53
C ARG A 156 2.46 -10.30 17.78
N GLY A 157 1.47 -10.25 18.66
CA GLY A 157 1.49 -10.94 19.95
C GLY A 157 2.22 -10.21 21.07
N HIS A 158 3.02 -9.20 20.75
CA HIS A 158 3.78 -8.41 21.73
C HIS A 158 2.93 -7.33 22.40
N VAL A 159 3.36 -6.93 23.60
CA VAL A 159 2.68 -5.92 24.43
C VAL A 159 3.37 -4.58 24.26
N GLY A 160 2.59 -3.57 23.93
CA GLY A 160 3.05 -2.18 23.84
C GLY A 160 2.16 -1.25 24.64
N THR A 161 2.47 0.04 24.61
CA THR A 161 1.73 1.10 25.30
C THR A 161 1.21 2.09 24.27
N ILE A 162 -0.06 2.48 24.38
CA ILE A 162 -0.64 3.53 23.55
C ILE A 162 0.09 4.83 23.79
N HIS A 163 0.74 5.34 22.74
CA HIS A 163 1.53 6.57 22.79
C HIS A 163 0.84 7.75 22.11
N LEU A 164 0.06 7.48 21.06
CA LEU A 164 -0.69 8.49 20.31
C LEU A 164 -2.07 7.93 19.92
N ILE A 165 -3.07 8.82 19.90
CA ILE A 165 -4.35 8.57 19.25
C ILE A 165 -4.35 9.42 17.98
N GLN A 166 -4.28 8.76 16.83
CA GLN A 166 -4.08 9.41 15.53
C GLN A 166 -5.39 9.92 14.91
N GLY A 167 -6.54 9.42 15.41
CA GLY A 167 -7.84 9.72 14.84
C GLY A 167 -8.51 8.51 14.18
N PHE A 168 -9.62 8.76 13.51
CA PHE A 168 -10.42 7.73 12.85
C PHE A 168 -10.06 7.69 11.35
N HIS A 169 -9.56 6.57 10.88
CA HIS A 169 -8.98 6.44 9.54
C HIS A 169 -9.54 5.24 8.81
N VAL A 170 -9.52 5.28 7.48
CA VAL A 170 -9.78 4.10 6.63
C VAL A 170 -8.90 2.94 7.10
N CYS A 171 -9.50 1.76 7.20
CA CYS A 171 -8.79 0.54 7.55
C CYS A 171 -8.15 -0.09 6.30
N PRO A 172 -6.82 -0.08 6.13
CA PRO A 172 -6.17 -0.62 4.95
C PRO A 172 -6.47 -2.10 4.71
N ASP A 173 -6.61 -2.88 5.77
CA ASP A 173 -6.92 -4.32 5.70
C ASP A 173 -8.31 -4.58 5.09
N ILE A 174 -9.25 -3.65 5.27
CA ILE A 174 -10.60 -3.71 4.69
C ILE A 174 -10.60 -3.05 3.31
N SER A 175 -10.03 -1.85 3.21
CA SER A 175 -9.97 -1.05 2.00
C SER A 175 -9.30 -1.76 0.82
N SER A 176 -8.33 -2.64 1.10
CA SER A 176 -7.63 -3.43 0.08
C SER A 176 -8.36 -4.70 -0.36
N ARG A 177 -9.47 -5.06 0.29
CA ARG A 177 -10.24 -6.26 -0.09
C ARG A 177 -10.72 -6.16 -1.53
N HIS A 178 -10.99 -7.33 -2.11
CA HIS A 178 -11.50 -7.40 -3.49
C HIS A 178 -10.63 -6.64 -4.50
N ARG A 179 -9.29 -6.71 -4.36
CA ARG A 179 -8.34 -5.99 -5.24
C ARG A 179 -8.53 -6.27 -6.74
N HIS A 180 -9.30 -7.28 -7.10
CA HIS A 180 -9.68 -7.61 -8.48
C HIS A 180 -10.98 -6.95 -8.92
N GLN A 181 -11.59 -6.11 -8.08
CA GLN A 181 -12.82 -5.37 -8.33
C GLN A 181 -12.64 -3.90 -7.98
N ALA A 182 -13.43 -3.00 -8.56
CA ALA A 182 -13.44 -1.61 -8.16
C ALA A 182 -13.81 -1.49 -6.67
N PRO A 183 -13.27 -0.47 -5.96
CA PRO A 183 -13.59 -0.27 -4.54
C PRO A 183 -15.10 -0.10 -4.33
N GLY A 184 -15.67 -0.91 -3.44
CA GLY A 184 -17.04 -0.78 -2.98
C GLY A 184 -17.15 0.11 -1.73
N PRO A 185 -18.37 0.33 -1.23
CA PRO A 185 -18.59 1.13 -0.01
C PRO A 185 -17.82 0.63 1.22
N GLU A 186 -17.58 -0.67 1.31
CA GLU A 186 -16.81 -1.29 2.39
C GLU A 186 -15.34 -0.83 2.42
N ALA A 187 -14.81 -0.38 1.30
CA ALA A 187 -13.44 0.13 1.22
C ALA A 187 -13.25 1.44 2.01
N ASP A 188 -14.34 2.10 2.39
CA ASP A 188 -14.33 3.37 3.11
C ASP A 188 -14.55 3.22 4.62
N VAL A 189 -14.67 2.00 5.12
CA VAL A 189 -14.87 1.71 6.54
C VAL A 189 -13.65 2.16 7.34
N GLY A 190 -13.89 3.01 8.34
CA GLY A 190 -12.87 3.56 9.22
C GLY A 190 -12.71 2.77 10.53
N GLN A 191 -11.59 3.01 11.19
CA GLN A 191 -11.30 2.56 12.55
C GLN A 191 -10.39 3.55 13.26
N TRP A 192 -10.38 3.51 14.59
CA TRP A 192 -9.43 4.30 15.37
C TRP A 192 -8.00 3.82 15.14
N LEU A 193 -7.12 4.75 14.82
CA LEU A 193 -5.70 4.51 14.60
C LEU A 193 -4.89 4.96 15.82
N TYR A 194 -3.98 4.11 16.27
CA TYR A 194 -3.15 4.34 17.45
C TYR A 194 -1.66 4.22 17.12
N GLY A 195 -0.86 5.11 17.67
CA GLY A 195 0.58 4.93 17.78
C GLY A 195 0.90 4.09 19.02
N VAL A 196 1.53 2.94 18.85
CA VAL A 196 1.89 2.03 19.96
C VAL A 196 3.40 1.99 20.08
N ARG A 197 3.92 2.22 21.29
CA ARG A 197 5.33 2.05 21.62
C ARG A 197 5.57 0.65 22.15
N PHE A 198 6.53 -0.04 21.57
CA PHE A 198 7.04 -1.32 22.05
C PHE A 198 8.44 -1.12 22.57
N GLU A 199 8.75 -1.72 23.74
CA GLU A 199 10.11 -1.72 24.29
C GLU A 199 10.96 -2.74 23.53
N GLY A 200 12.26 -2.42 23.33
CA GLY A 200 13.18 -3.32 22.63
C GLY A 200 13.28 -4.70 23.31
N ALA A 201 13.31 -4.73 24.65
CA ALA A 201 13.34 -5.98 25.40
C ALA A 201 12.08 -6.85 25.19
N GLU A 202 10.91 -6.24 24.95
CA GLU A 202 9.68 -6.98 24.63
C GLU A 202 9.76 -7.65 23.26
N LEU A 203 10.37 -6.96 22.27
CA LEU A 203 10.44 -7.43 20.89
C LEU A 203 11.61 -8.38 20.63
N TRP A 204 12.77 -8.13 21.24
CA TRP A 204 14.04 -8.76 20.90
C TRP A 204 14.68 -9.51 22.07
N GLY A 205 14.04 -9.49 23.24
CA GLY A 205 14.62 -10.03 24.46
C GLY A 205 15.62 -9.09 25.15
N PRO A 206 16.10 -9.44 26.34
CA PRO A 206 17.14 -8.66 27.04
C PRO A 206 18.44 -8.68 26.22
N GLN A 207 19.04 -7.51 26.04
CA GLN A 207 20.37 -7.33 25.43
C GLN A 207 21.44 -7.26 26.50
#